data_d7a5e63d40e0a474be2184766cbaf494
#
_entry.id   d7a5e63d40e0a474be2184766cbaf494
#
_cell.length_a   1.000
_cell.length_b   1.000
_cell.length_c   1.000
_cell.angle_alpha   90.00
_cell.angle_beta   90.00
_cell.angle_gamma   90.00
#
_symmetry.space_group_name_H-M   'P 1'
#
loop_
_entity.id
_entity.type
_entity.pdbx_description
1 polymer ?
#
loop_
_entity_poly.entity_id
_entity_poly.type
_entity_poly.pdbx_seq_one_letter_code
_entity_poly.pdbx_strand_id
1 'polypeptide(L)'
;MRVAFLTYSFSMHINIKAKYFSKSNDKVYFFAMHPRQRTKDLDAPLEYRNNMVVTQLIHDDMDWEQIIKNTWKMFGTIRKNKVQIVHIIDMAFAIYGILLSLLGVNVILENNGSDVILASNDPKLRKRYEVAYKLCRGVVQDSYVAQQAGIKLGAPSTNNEIIELGIDTSIFNLNVEKGVFKEKYNIPKDAKVIFSPRTLRPLCNIGEIIDTIKPVLEQYPNTYYVFCSQIRNITYENRIKQEGLNNHVIYLGYIDNEKEMPYIYRDSDIVISIPNSDSSPRSVYEAMACGSNVIVSDLPWIGDKFTNNKELYIVKLHDEEELLNRIMNILSGRTEINAEIAFNGIKQILDYRISEKKLRKIYTKIIRRKNDKRLF
;
A
#
# COMPACT_ATOMS: atom_id res chain seq x y z
N MET A 1 17.86 7.11 -15.83
CA MET A 1 17.22 5.91 -16.43
C MET A 1 15.96 6.29 -17.19
N ARG A 2 15.45 5.38 -18.05
CA ARG A 2 14.14 5.48 -18.68
C ARG A 2 13.36 4.23 -18.32
N VAL A 3 12.36 4.39 -17.47
CA VAL A 3 11.60 3.28 -16.88
C VAL A 3 10.13 3.46 -17.21
N ALA A 4 9.45 2.38 -17.55
CA ALA A 4 8.00 2.37 -17.71
C ALA A 4 7.35 1.51 -16.63
N PHE A 5 6.21 1.95 -16.13
CA PHE A 5 5.35 1.19 -15.23
C PHE A 5 4.04 0.84 -15.95
N LEU A 6 3.62 -0.42 -15.82
CA LEU A 6 2.29 -0.86 -16.22
C LEU A 6 1.44 -1.07 -14.98
N THR A 7 0.27 -0.44 -14.95
CA THR A 7 -0.61 -0.39 -13.78
C THR A 7 -2.08 -0.24 -14.17
N TYR A 8 -3.00 -0.55 -13.25
CA TYR A 8 -4.43 -0.28 -13.44
C TYR A 8 -4.72 1.21 -13.59
N SER A 9 -4.31 1.98 -12.61
CA SER A 9 -4.56 3.41 -12.53
C SER A 9 -3.47 4.08 -11.69
N PHE A 10 -3.44 5.39 -11.68
CA PHE A 10 -2.63 6.12 -10.71
C PHE A 10 -3.20 5.90 -9.31
N SER A 11 -2.58 5.02 -8.58
CA SER A 11 -2.84 4.81 -7.16
C SER A 11 -1.75 5.48 -6.34
N MET A 12 -1.96 5.58 -5.04
CA MET A 12 -0.96 6.04 -4.09
C MET A 12 0.36 5.25 -4.20
N HIS A 13 0.30 3.95 -4.50
CA HIS A 13 1.46 3.10 -4.76
C HIS A 13 2.28 3.60 -5.96
N ILE A 14 1.61 4.08 -7.00
CA ILE A 14 2.25 4.63 -8.20
C ILE A 14 2.88 5.99 -7.90
N ASN A 15 2.22 6.83 -7.13
CA ASN A 15 2.74 8.15 -6.76
C ASN A 15 4.08 8.05 -6.02
N ILE A 16 4.23 7.09 -5.10
CA ILE A 16 5.50 6.87 -4.43
C ILE A 16 6.58 6.37 -5.40
N LYS A 17 6.25 5.46 -6.31
CA LYS A 17 7.21 5.04 -7.33
C LYS A 17 7.58 6.17 -8.29
N ALA A 18 6.64 7.05 -8.60
CA ALA A 18 6.94 8.29 -9.32
C ALA A 18 7.92 9.17 -8.56
N LYS A 19 7.74 9.32 -7.24
CA LYS A 19 8.68 10.02 -6.34
C LYS A 19 10.10 9.49 -6.44
N TYR A 20 10.30 8.16 -6.56
CA TYR A 20 11.62 7.55 -6.68
C TYR A 20 12.46 8.10 -7.84
N PHE A 21 11.81 8.63 -8.86
CA PHE A 21 12.47 9.12 -10.08
C PHE A 21 12.32 10.63 -10.29
N SER A 22 11.54 11.33 -9.46
CA SER A 22 11.21 12.76 -9.65
C SER A 22 12.39 13.72 -9.48
N LYS A 23 13.34 13.37 -8.61
CA LYS A 23 14.50 14.22 -8.27
C LYS A 23 15.73 13.95 -9.13
N SER A 24 15.61 13.14 -10.16
CA SER A 24 16.72 12.75 -11.04
C SER A 24 16.43 13.10 -12.49
N ASN A 25 17.46 13.09 -13.35
CA ASN A 25 17.30 13.20 -14.80
C ASN A 25 16.67 11.96 -15.46
N ASP A 26 15.96 11.15 -14.68
CA ASP A 26 15.27 9.98 -15.15
C ASP A 26 13.97 10.36 -15.85
N LYS A 27 13.54 9.54 -16.82
CA LYS A 27 12.23 9.67 -17.46
C LYS A 27 11.36 8.48 -17.11
N VAL A 28 10.16 8.78 -16.65
CA VAL A 28 9.17 7.77 -16.24
C VAL A 28 8.00 7.77 -17.20
N TYR A 29 7.61 6.58 -17.64
CA TYR A 29 6.47 6.35 -18.52
C TYR A 29 5.45 5.52 -17.77
N PHE A 30 4.19 5.87 -17.88
CA PHE A 30 3.10 5.10 -17.30
C PHE A 30 2.19 4.57 -18.39
N PHE A 31 1.92 3.28 -18.34
CA PHE A 31 0.88 2.62 -19.09
C PHE A 31 -0.26 2.32 -18.14
N ALA A 32 -1.36 3.08 -18.23
CA ALA A 32 -2.51 2.96 -17.38
C ALA A 32 -3.66 2.24 -18.10
N MET A 33 -4.22 1.18 -17.49
CA MET A 33 -5.24 0.34 -18.09
C MET A 33 -6.66 0.89 -17.92
N HIS A 34 -6.96 1.61 -16.84
CA HIS A 34 -8.30 2.17 -16.61
C HIS A 34 -8.43 3.61 -17.07
N PRO A 35 -9.54 3.97 -17.74
CA PRO A 35 -9.85 5.35 -18.05
C PRO A 35 -10.19 6.13 -16.79
N ARG A 36 -10.02 7.42 -16.88
CA ARG A 36 -10.10 8.47 -15.87
C ARG A 36 -11.35 8.53 -14.95
N GLN A 37 -12.26 7.57 -14.96
CA GLN A 37 -13.53 7.67 -14.24
C GLN A 37 -13.46 7.63 -12.70
N ARG A 38 -12.29 7.32 -12.13
CA ARG A 38 -12.05 7.43 -10.67
C ARG A 38 -11.07 8.56 -10.29
N THR A 39 -10.87 9.51 -11.15
CA THR A 39 -9.67 10.32 -11.14
C THR A 39 -9.90 11.82 -11.03
N LYS A 40 -10.56 12.25 -9.98
CA LYS A 40 -10.16 13.52 -9.38
C LYS A 40 -8.74 13.43 -8.79
N ASP A 41 -8.23 12.21 -8.62
CA ASP A 41 -6.94 11.87 -8.00
C ASP A 41 -5.82 11.54 -8.99
N LEU A 42 -6.06 11.60 -10.30
CA LEU A 42 -5.09 11.27 -11.35
C LEU A 42 -4.13 12.40 -11.69
N ASP A 43 -4.27 13.50 -11.06
CA ASP A 43 -3.27 14.51 -11.14
C ASP A 43 -2.12 14.12 -10.21
N ALA A 44 -1.14 13.36 -10.77
CA ALA A 44 0.16 13.28 -10.12
C ALA A 44 0.53 14.70 -9.69
N PRO A 45 0.98 14.91 -8.44
CA PRO A 45 1.34 16.23 -7.96
C PRO A 45 2.15 16.96 -9.04
N LEU A 46 1.84 18.22 -9.30
CA LEU A 46 2.43 19.03 -10.40
C LEU A 46 3.95 18.91 -10.46
N GLU A 47 4.59 18.75 -9.29
CA GLU A 47 6.02 18.55 -9.11
C GLU A 47 6.59 17.28 -9.77
N TYR A 48 5.76 16.25 -10.03
CA TYR A 48 6.20 14.99 -10.67
C TYR A 48 5.90 14.94 -12.17
N ARG A 49 5.10 15.87 -12.71
CA ARG A 49 4.63 15.84 -14.10
C ARG A 49 5.73 16.09 -15.12
N ASN A 50 6.75 16.85 -14.78
CA ASN A 50 7.79 17.26 -15.74
C ASN A 50 8.65 16.10 -16.27
N ASN A 51 8.73 14.98 -15.54
CA ASN A 51 9.50 13.80 -15.93
C ASN A 51 8.64 12.61 -16.31
N MET A 52 7.32 12.77 -16.37
CA MET A 52 6.36 11.69 -16.55
C MET A 52 5.62 11.80 -17.88
N VAL A 53 5.50 10.68 -18.59
CA VAL A 53 4.66 10.54 -19.78
C VAL A 53 3.65 9.44 -19.53
N VAL A 54 2.37 9.79 -19.57
CA VAL A 54 1.26 8.85 -19.37
C VAL A 54 0.70 8.42 -20.71
N THR A 55 0.60 7.11 -20.93
CA THR A 55 -0.07 6.50 -22.08
C THR A 55 -1.26 5.69 -21.58
N GLN A 56 -2.47 6.18 -21.89
CA GLN A 56 -3.69 5.46 -21.59
C GLN A 56 -3.80 4.23 -22.51
N LEU A 57 -4.05 3.08 -21.92
CA LEU A 57 -4.40 1.84 -22.62
C LEU A 57 -5.90 1.59 -22.45
N ILE A 58 -6.44 0.74 -23.32
CA ILE A 58 -7.85 0.34 -23.21
C ILE A 58 -7.90 -0.98 -22.45
N HIS A 59 -8.71 -1.02 -21.41
CA HIS A 59 -9.00 -2.22 -20.65
C HIS A 59 -10.49 -2.51 -20.80
N ASP A 60 -10.84 -3.22 -21.84
CA ASP A 60 -12.08 -3.97 -21.93
C ASP A 60 -11.77 -5.43 -21.63
N ASP A 61 -12.78 -6.20 -21.26
CA ASP A 61 -12.67 -7.60 -20.85
C ASP A 61 -11.66 -8.36 -21.72
N MET A 62 -10.58 -8.80 -21.11
CA MET A 62 -9.40 -9.55 -21.59
C MET A 62 -9.54 -10.19 -23.00
N ASP A 63 -10.00 -9.42 -23.98
CA ASP A 63 -10.03 -9.81 -25.39
C ASP A 63 -8.60 -9.82 -25.94
N TRP A 64 -8.23 -10.90 -26.61
CA TRP A 64 -6.91 -11.07 -27.21
C TRP A 64 -6.57 -9.99 -28.23
N GLU A 65 -7.55 -9.50 -28.98
CA GLU A 65 -7.33 -8.41 -29.94
C GLU A 65 -6.86 -7.14 -29.22
N GLN A 66 -7.52 -6.81 -28.12
CA GLN A 66 -7.15 -5.64 -27.31
C GLN A 66 -5.82 -5.82 -26.60
N ILE A 67 -5.52 -7.02 -26.09
CA ILE A 67 -4.22 -7.35 -25.51
C ILE A 67 -3.10 -7.12 -26.54
N ILE A 68 -3.28 -7.60 -27.75
CA ILE A 68 -2.31 -7.43 -28.85
C ILE A 68 -2.15 -5.94 -29.20
N LYS A 69 -3.25 -5.21 -29.39
CA LYS A 69 -3.23 -3.76 -29.69
C LYS A 69 -2.49 -2.97 -28.60
N ASN A 70 -2.80 -3.22 -27.33
CA ASN A 70 -2.13 -2.58 -26.21
C ASN A 70 -0.63 -2.93 -26.17
N THR A 71 -0.28 -4.20 -26.42
CA THR A 71 1.12 -4.64 -26.46
C THR A 71 1.91 -3.89 -27.53
N TRP A 72 1.38 -3.76 -28.73
CA TRP A 72 2.03 -3.01 -29.82
C TRP A 72 2.13 -1.52 -29.52
N LYS A 73 1.10 -0.92 -28.92
CA LYS A 73 1.13 0.49 -28.48
C LYS A 73 2.22 0.73 -27.43
N MET A 74 2.31 -0.16 -26.42
CA MET A 74 3.38 -0.11 -25.42
C MET A 74 4.75 -0.30 -26.08
N PHE A 75 4.91 -1.31 -26.93
CA PHE A 75 6.17 -1.61 -27.59
C PHE A 75 6.66 -0.45 -28.48
N GLY A 76 5.77 0.18 -29.25
CA GLY A 76 6.07 1.39 -30.02
C GLY A 76 6.58 2.53 -29.13
N THR A 77 5.90 2.78 -28.02
CA THR A 77 6.31 3.81 -27.04
C THR A 77 7.66 3.48 -26.40
N ILE A 78 7.89 2.21 -26.04
CA ILE A 78 9.14 1.71 -25.46
C ILE A 78 10.31 1.93 -26.42
N ARG A 79 10.14 1.58 -27.71
CA ARG A 79 11.18 1.72 -28.75
C ARG A 79 11.46 3.18 -29.06
N LYS A 80 10.43 3.99 -29.31
CA LYS A 80 10.55 5.42 -29.62
C LYS A 80 11.30 6.18 -28.52
N ASN A 81 10.99 5.88 -27.25
CA ASN A 81 11.55 6.58 -26.11
C ASN A 81 12.78 5.90 -25.50
N LYS A 82 13.25 4.81 -26.09
CA LYS A 82 14.42 4.03 -25.60
C LYS A 82 14.26 3.63 -24.13
N VAL A 83 13.05 3.17 -23.75
CA VAL A 83 12.76 2.68 -22.39
C VAL A 83 13.64 1.45 -22.12
N GLN A 84 14.28 1.43 -20.96
CA GLN A 84 15.27 0.42 -20.60
C GLN A 84 14.67 -0.75 -19.82
N ILE A 85 13.62 -0.46 -19.05
CA ILE A 85 12.90 -1.44 -18.19
C ILE A 85 11.41 -1.12 -18.25
N VAL A 86 10.60 -2.18 -18.30
CA VAL A 86 9.17 -2.13 -18.00
C VAL A 86 8.93 -2.87 -16.70
N HIS A 87 8.40 -2.18 -15.71
CA HIS A 87 8.01 -2.72 -14.42
C HIS A 87 6.50 -2.88 -14.37
N ILE A 88 6.03 -4.11 -14.28
CA ILE A 88 4.61 -4.45 -14.24
C ILE A 88 4.21 -4.59 -12.79
N ILE A 89 3.32 -3.71 -12.38
CA ILE A 89 2.79 -3.66 -11.01
C ILE A 89 1.44 -4.39 -11.02
N ASP A 90 1.41 -5.52 -10.36
CA ASP A 90 0.29 -6.44 -10.33
C ASP A 90 0.36 -7.58 -11.36
N MET A 91 0.29 -8.79 -10.87
CA MET A 91 0.35 -10.02 -11.67
C MET A 91 -0.90 -10.25 -12.56
N ALA A 92 -1.97 -9.51 -12.36
CA ALA A 92 -3.10 -9.51 -13.29
C ALA A 92 -2.64 -9.14 -14.73
N PHE A 93 -1.57 -8.33 -14.84
CA PHE A 93 -0.97 -7.92 -16.12
C PHE A 93 0.17 -8.83 -16.60
N ALA A 94 0.37 -9.99 -15.99
CA ALA A 94 1.45 -10.92 -16.36
C ALA A 94 1.47 -11.27 -17.86
N ILE A 95 0.31 -11.28 -18.53
CA ILE A 95 0.23 -11.55 -19.98
C ILE A 95 1.02 -10.53 -20.79
N TYR A 96 0.96 -9.24 -20.44
CA TYR A 96 1.76 -8.22 -21.12
C TYR A 96 3.24 -8.39 -20.82
N GLY A 97 3.58 -8.87 -19.62
CA GLY A 97 4.95 -9.23 -19.24
C GLY A 97 5.52 -10.32 -20.13
N ILE A 98 4.72 -11.37 -20.41
CA ILE A 98 5.08 -12.44 -21.35
C ILE A 98 5.34 -11.85 -22.74
N LEU A 99 4.38 -11.14 -23.31
CA LEU A 99 4.45 -10.62 -24.67
C LEU A 99 5.62 -9.63 -24.84
N LEU A 100 5.79 -8.70 -23.92
CA LEU A 100 6.90 -7.73 -23.97
C LEU A 100 8.26 -8.41 -23.78
N SER A 101 8.35 -9.44 -22.96
CA SER A 101 9.59 -10.22 -22.79
C SER A 101 9.97 -10.96 -24.06
N LEU A 102 9.00 -11.55 -24.78
CA LEU A 102 9.20 -12.19 -26.09
C LEU A 102 9.66 -11.18 -27.15
N LEU A 103 9.22 -9.94 -27.07
CA LEU A 103 9.70 -8.84 -27.92
C LEU A 103 11.07 -8.27 -27.48
N GLY A 104 11.75 -8.91 -26.55
CA GLY A 104 13.09 -8.54 -26.07
C GLY A 104 13.15 -7.33 -25.14
N VAL A 105 12.02 -6.93 -24.53
CA VAL A 105 11.96 -5.90 -23.51
C VAL A 105 12.45 -6.46 -22.16
N ASN A 106 13.18 -5.67 -21.38
CA ASN A 106 13.50 -6.05 -20.00
C ASN A 106 12.28 -5.82 -19.12
N VAL A 107 11.65 -6.89 -18.69
CA VAL A 107 10.46 -6.86 -17.83
C VAL A 107 10.83 -7.24 -16.41
N ILE A 108 10.33 -6.47 -15.46
CA ILE A 108 10.29 -6.80 -14.03
C ILE A 108 8.82 -6.98 -13.66
N LEU A 109 8.53 -8.00 -12.88
CA LEU A 109 7.21 -8.27 -12.33
C LEU A 109 7.19 -7.88 -10.85
N GLU A 110 6.10 -7.30 -10.39
CA GLU A 110 5.88 -7.01 -8.98
C GLU A 110 4.65 -7.74 -8.47
N ASN A 111 4.82 -8.42 -7.34
CA ASN A 111 3.77 -9.11 -6.63
C ASN A 111 3.35 -8.26 -5.41
N ASN A 112 2.05 -8.03 -5.28
CA ASN A 112 1.46 -7.19 -4.21
C ASN A 112 0.73 -8.02 -3.14
N GLY A 113 1.06 -9.30 -2.99
CA GLY A 113 0.52 -10.20 -1.97
C GLY A 113 -0.70 -10.97 -2.46
N SER A 114 -1.90 -10.41 -2.40
CA SER A 114 -3.15 -11.15 -2.74
C SER A 114 -3.18 -11.68 -4.17
N ASP A 115 -2.56 -10.99 -5.12
CA ASP A 115 -2.47 -11.39 -6.53
C ASP A 115 -1.74 -12.73 -6.74
N VAL A 116 -0.74 -13.05 -5.90
CA VAL A 116 0.00 -14.32 -5.97
C VAL A 116 -0.47 -15.35 -4.94
N ILE A 117 -0.93 -14.90 -3.77
CA ILE A 117 -1.43 -15.80 -2.72
C ILE A 117 -2.68 -16.54 -3.22
N LEU A 118 -3.61 -15.81 -3.85
CA LEU A 118 -4.85 -16.38 -4.36
C LEU A 118 -4.67 -17.17 -5.66
N ALA A 119 -3.67 -16.86 -6.46
CA ALA A 119 -3.40 -17.52 -7.73
C ALA A 119 -3.00 -19.00 -7.59
N SER A 120 -2.52 -19.42 -6.42
CA SER A 120 -2.19 -20.83 -6.15
C SER A 120 -3.38 -21.78 -6.34
N ASN A 121 -4.60 -21.28 -6.18
CA ASN A 121 -5.84 -22.02 -6.26
C ASN A 121 -6.46 -22.03 -7.68
N ASP A 122 -5.91 -21.26 -8.63
CA ASP A 122 -6.40 -21.21 -10.01
C ASP A 122 -5.31 -21.77 -10.98
N PRO A 123 -5.55 -22.97 -11.58
CA PRO A 123 -4.56 -23.59 -12.47
C PRO A 123 -4.20 -22.76 -13.70
N LYS A 124 -5.15 -21.96 -14.25
CA LYS A 124 -4.90 -21.11 -15.43
C LYS A 124 -4.00 -19.91 -15.07
N LEU A 125 -4.30 -19.26 -13.94
CA LEU A 125 -3.46 -18.17 -13.41
C LEU A 125 -2.07 -18.68 -13.05
N ARG A 126 -1.98 -19.81 -12.36
CA ARG A 126 -0.71 -20.45 -12.00
C ARG A 126 0.18 -20.65 -13.23
N LYS A 127 -0.34 -21.31 -14.28
CA LYS A 127 0.43 -21.55 -15.53
C LYS A 127 0.88 -20.24 -16.19
N ARG A 128 0.02 -19.22 -16.20
CA ARG A 128 0.36 -17.89 -16.73
C ARG A 128 1.51 -17.26 -15.97
N TYR A 129 1.47 -17.33 -14.64
CA TYR A 129 2.51 -16.76 -13.78
C TYR A 129 3.83 -17.51 -13.90
N GLU A 130 3.81 -18.82 -13.96
CA GLU A 130 5.01 -19.65 -14.21
C GLU A 130 5.71 -19.24 -15.52
N VAL A 131 4.95 -19.02 -16.60
CA VAL A 131 5.51 -18.56 -17.87
C VAL A 131 6.07 -17.15 -17.76
N ALA A 132 5.34 -16.24 -17.11
CA ALA A 132 5.78 -14.87 -16.93
C ALA A 132 7.09 -14.80 -16.13
N TYR A 133 7.20 -15.56 -15.04
CA TYR A 133 8.41 -15.63 -14.22
C TYR A 133 9.63 -16.20 -14.96
N LYS A 134 9.42 -17.18 -15.85
CA LYS A 134 10.51 -17.74 -16.68
C LYS A 134 11.07 -16.73 -17.68
N LEU A 135 10.25 -15.81 -18.15
CA LEU A 135 10.61 -14.85 -19.20
C LEU A 135 11.08 -13.49 -18.65
N CYS A 136 10.66 -13.11 -17.44
CA CYS A 136 11.03 -11.84 -16.84
C CYS A 136 12.52 -11.79 -16.47
N ARG A 137 13.04 -10.58 -16.25
CA ARG A 137 14.43 -10.33 -15.85
C ARG A 137 14.62 -10.20 -14.35
N GLY A 138 13.54 -10.00 -13.61
CA GLY A 138 13.54 -9.88 -12.16
C GLY A 138 12.13 -9.82 -11.61
N VAL A 139 12.02 -10.07 -10.31
CA VAL A 139 10.77 -10.02 -9.56
C VAL A 139 10.98 -9.14 -8.33
N VAL A 140 10.01 -8.31 -8.04
CA VAL A 140 9.94 -7.51 -6.81
C VAL A 140 8.74 -7.98 -6.01
N GLN A 141 8.90 -8.10 -4.71
CA GLN A 141 7.88 -8.53 -3.79
C GLN A 141 7.68 -7.43 -2.74
N ASP A 142 6.45 -7.21 -2.32
CA ASP A 142 6.17 -6.24 -1.26
C ASP A 142 6.43 -6.81 0.15
N SER A 143 6.53 -8.14 0.27
CA SER A 143 6.69 -8.82 1.55
C SER A 143 7.34 -10.20 1.40
N TYR A 144 7.80 -10.76 2.52
CA TYR A 144 8.29 -12.13 2.59
C TYR A 144 7.19 -13.14 2.21
N VAL A 145 5.96 -12.90 2.65
CA VAL A 145 4.81 -13.78 2.35
C VAL A 145 4.54 -13.83 0.85
N ALA A 146 4.52 -12.67 0.17
CA ALA A 146 4.37 -12.60 -1.27
C ALA A 146 5.55 -13.26 -2.01
N GLN A 147 6.79 -13.11 -1.49
CA GLN A 147 7.97 -13.77 -2.06
C GLN A 147 7.84 -15.29 -2.00
N GLN A 148 7.46 -15.85 -0.86
CA GLN A 148 7.29 -17.31 -0.71
C GLN A 148 6.16 -17.84 -1.61
N ALA A 149 5.05 -17.09 -1.72
CA ALA A 149 3.97 -17.44 -2.64
C ALA A 149 4.44 -17.38 -4.11
N GLY A 150 5.17 -16.34 -4.50
CA GLY A 150 5.75 -16.22 -5.83
C GLY A 150 6.73 -17.34 -6.17
N ILE A 151 7.60 -17.74 -5.23
CA ILE A 151 8.55 -18.86 -5.41
C ILE A 151 7.79 -20.18 -5.65
N LYS A 152 6.74 -20.45 -4.90
CA LYS A 152 5.85 -21.62 -5.12
C LYS A 152 5.20 -21.63 -6.50
N LEU A 153 5.01 -20.45 -7.10
CA LEU A 153 4.48 -20.27 -8.45
C LEU A 153 5.58 -20.19 -9.52
N GLY A 154 6.84 -20.48 -9.19
CA GLY A 154 7.94 -20.52 -10.13
C GLY A 154 8.73 -19.23 -10.30
N ALA A 155 8.57 -18.25 -9.42
CA ALA A 155 9.41 -17.05 -9.42
C ALA A 155 10.90 -17.46 -9.21
N PRO A 156 11.84 -16.81 -9.93
CA PRO A 156 13.25 -17.18 -9.82
C PRO A 156 13.80 -16.88 -8.42
N SER A 157 14.76 -17.68 -7.96
CA SER A 157 15.48 -17.40 -6.72
C SER A 157 16.47 -16.24 -6.84
N THR A 158 16.91 -15.93 -8.07
CA THR A 158 17.84 -14.84 -8.38
C THR A 158 17.07 -13.63 -8.93
N ASN A 159 17.47 -12.42 -8.58
CA ASN A 159 16.76 -11.18 -8.92
C ASN A 159 15.28 -11.19 -8.46
N ASN A 160 15.04 -11.73 -7.28
CA ASN A 160 13.77 -11.79 -6.58
C ASN A 160 13.96 -11.13 -5.21
N GLU A 161 13.61 -9.86 -5.14
CA GLU A 161 13.97 -9.01 -4.01
C GLU A 161 12.72 -8.51 -3.29
N ILE A 162 12.76 -8.50 -1.96
CA ILE A 162 11.73 -7.85 -1.16
C ILE A 162 12.01 -6.35 -1.12
N ILE A 163 11.11 -5.59 -1.71
CA ILE A 163 11.15 -4.13 -1.73
C ILE A 163 9.77 -3.61 -1.35
N GLU A 164 9.56 -3.42 -0.08
CA GLU A 164 8.36 -2.77 0.41
C GLU A 164 8.28 -1.34 -0.12
N LEU A 165 7.07 -0.85 -0.35
CA LEU A 165 6.87 0.47 -0.95
C LEU A 165 7.46 1.59 -0.08
N GLY A 166 7.40 1.42 1.23
CA GLY A 166 7.83 2.40 2.21
C GLY A 166 6.89 3.60 2.34
N ILE A 167 7.23 4.50 3.22
CA ILE A 167 6.50 5.75 3.47
C ILE A 167 7.44 6.95 3.37
N ASP A 168 6.90 8.14 3.18
CA ASP A 168 7.68 9.37 3.20
C ASP A 168 7.78 9.91 4.64
N THR A 169 8.89 9.62 5.32
CA THR A 169 9.11 10.08 6.69
C THR A 169 9.36 11.59 6.83
N SER A 170 9.42 12.33 5.72
CA SER A 170 9.40 13.79 5.77
C SER A 170 7.98 14.36 5.88
N ILE A 171 6.98 13.56 5.53
CA ILE A 171 5.55 13.88 5.63
C ILE A 171 4.95 13.27 6.89
N PHE A 172 5.16 11.95 7.08
CA PHE A 172 4.68 11.22 8.24
C PHE A 172 5.77 11.18 9.30
N ASN A 173 5.67 12.02 10.32
CA ASN A 173 6.68 12.15 11.38
C ASN A 173 6.09 12.79 12.64
N LEU A 174 6.89 12.83 13.70
CA LEU A 174 6.49 13.35 15.01
C LEU A 174 6.31 14.87 15.06
N ASN A 175 6.81 15.62 14.05
CA ASN A 175 6.69 17.08 13.99
C ASN A 175 5.39 17.56 13.32
N VAL A 176 4.55 16.64 12.86
CA VAL A 176 3.21 17.00 12.36
C VAL A 176 2.43 17.69 13.47
N GLU A 177 1.82 18.82 13.16
CA GLU A 177 1.07 19.64 14.11
C GLU A 177 -0.14 18.88 14.67
N LYS A 178 -0.33 18.94 15.99
CA LYS A 178 -1.48 18.36 16.68
C LYS A 178 -2.67 19.31 16.70
N GLY A 179 -3.87 18.75 16.74
CA GLY A 179 -5.12 19.48 16.89
C GLY A 179 -5.78 19.88 15.57
N VAL A 180 -5.05 19.82 14.46
CA VAL A 180 -5.55 20.24 13.13
C VAL A 180 -6.74 19.40 12.67
N PHE A 181 -6.67 18.08 12.83
CA PHE A 181 -7.79 17.21 12.51
C PHE A 181 -8.98 17.41 13.45
N LYS A 182 -8.71 17.49 14.75
CA LYS A 182 -9.78 17.72 15.75
C LYS A 182 -10.51 19.02 15.50
N GLU A 183 -9.79 20.10 15.20
CA GLU A 183 -10.40 21.39 14.87
C GLU A 183 -11.26 21.33 13.60
N LYS A 184 -10.73 20.74 12.54
CA LYS A 184 -11.43 20.59 11.23
C LYS A 184 -12.78 19.86 11.36
N TYR A 185 -12.85 18.86 12.24
CA TYR A 185 -14.04 18.01 12.40
C TYR A 185 -14.83 18.32 13.67
N ASN A 186 -14.56 19.46 14.34
CA ASN A 186 -15.22 19.90 15.56
C ASN A 186 -15.18 18.86 16.70
N ILE A 187 -14.07 18.09 16.79
CA ILE A 187 -13.81 17.14 17.87
C ILE A 187 -13.23 17.94 19.07
N PRO A 188 -13.75 17.78 20.29
CA PRO A 188 -13.19 18.45 21.46
C PRO A 188 -11.68 18.18 21.61
N LYS A 189 -10.91 19.19 22.02
CA LYS A 189 -9.44 19.08 22.11
C LYS A 189 -8.99 17.96 23.05
N ASP A 190 -9.72 17.74 24.13
CA ASP A 190 -9.48 16.74 25.17
C ASP A 190 -10.08 15.35 24.83
N ALA A 191 -10.89 15.26 23.77
CA ALA A 191 -11.49 14.01 23.33
C ALA A 191 -10.42 12.98 22.90
N LYS A 192 -10.71 11.70 23.16
CA LYS A 192 -9.92 10.59 22.64
C LYS A 192 -10.35 10.26 21.22
N VAL A 193 -9.40 9.94 20.36
CA VAL A 193 -9.66 9.57 18.97
C VAL A 193 -9.13 8.16 18.70
N ILE A 194 -10.02 7.26 18.29
CA ILE A 194 -9.71 5.91 17.83
C ILE A 194 -9.99 5.86 16.33
N PHE A 195 -8.96 5.64 15.54
CA PHE A 195 -9.03 5.72 14.07
C PHE A 195 -8.79 4.37 13.40
N SER A 196 -9.62 4.01 12.44
CA SER A 196 -9.34 2.91 11.51
C SER A 196 -9.17 3.42 10.09
N PRO A 197 -7.97 3.31 9.50
CA PRO A 197 -7.68 3.74 8.12
C PRO A 197 -8.12 2.70 7.08
N ARG A 198 -8.84 1.67 7.49
CA ARG A 198 -9.21 0.53 6.63
C ARG A 198 -10.57 0.74 5.98
N THR A 199 -10.71 0.17 4.78
CA THR A 199 -12.01 0.16 4.09
C THR A 199 -13.07 -0.60 4.89
N LEU A 200 -14.33 -0.16 4.84
CA LEU A 200 -15.46 -0.77 5.55
C LEU A 200 -15.88 -2.12 4.92
N ARG A 201 -14.92 -3.02 4.73
CA ARG A 201 -15.14 -4.38 4.19
C ARG A 201 -15.01 -5.43 5.28
N PRO A 202 -15.71 -6.56 5.16
CA PRO A 202 -15.60 -7.68 6.13
C PRO A 202 -14.15 -8.14 6.35
N LEU A 203 -13.33 -8.17 5.31
CA LEU A 203 -11.90 -8.51 5.38
C LEU A 203 -11.12 -7.69 6.42
N CYS A 204 -11.58 -6.46 6.71
CA CYS A 204 -10.90 -5.54 7.63
C CYS A 204 -11.40 -5.63 9.08
N ASN A 205 -12.32 -6.56 9.38
CA ASN A 205 -12.88 -6.82 10.71
C ASN A 205 -13.44 -5.55 11.41
N ILE A 206 -14.05 -4.67 10.61
CA ILE A 206 -14.63 -3.40 11.11
C ILE A 206 -15.75 -3.67 12.13
N GLY A 207 -16.47 -4.79 12.01
CA GLY A 207 -17.48 -5.20 12.99
C GLY A 207 -16.90 -5.31 14.40
N GLU A 208 -15.76 -5.96 14.57
CA GLU A 208 -15.07 -6.11 15.84
C GLU A 208 -14.64 -4.76 16.44
N ILE A 209 -14.23 -3.81 15.58
CA ILE A 209 -13.92 -2.44 16.05
C ILE A 209 -15.21 -1.74 16.54
N ILE A 210 -16.32 -1.91 15.81
CA ILE A 210 -17.63 -1.34 16.22
C ILE A 210 -18.09 -1.94 17.56
N ASP A 211 -17.85 -3.22 17.81
CA ASP A 211 -18.20 -3.89 19.06
C ASP A 211 -17.51 -3.27 20.28
N THR A 212 -16.36 -2.62 20.09
CA THR A 212 -15.65 -1.94 21.18
C THR A 212 -16.23 -0.57 21.51
N ILE A 213 -17.08 0.04 20.65
CA ILE A 213 -17.52 1.45 20.84
C ILE A 213 -18.28 1.61 22.16
N LYS A 214 -19.33 0.82 22.34
CA LYS A 214 -20.20 0.96 23.53
C LYS A 214 -19.44 0.76 24.84
N PRO A 215 -18.69 -0.35 25.06
CA PRO A 215 -17.95 -0.53 26.30
C PRO A 215 -16.85 0.53 26.52
N VAL A 216 -16.25 1.07 25.46
CA VAL A 216 -15.30 2.18 25.59
C VAL A 216 -16.00 3.45 26.02
N LEU A 217 -17.15 3.81 25.44
CA LEU A 217 -17.90 5.01 25.81
C LEU A 217 -18.46 4.96 27.23
N GLU A 218 -18.76 3.81 27.78
CA GLU A 218 -19.17 3.65 29.18
C GLU A 218 -18.09 4.12 30.17
N GLN A 219 -16.80 3.98 29.82
CA GLN A 219 -15.70 4.40 30.70
C GLN A 219 -15.04 5.72 30.22
N TYR A 220 -15.04 5.97 28.91
CA TYR A 220 -14.44 7.13 28.28
C TYR A 220 -15.46 7.82 27.37
N PRO A 221 -16.47 8.52 27.93
CA PRO A 221 -17.59 9.09 27.16
C PRO A 221 -17.17 10.15 26.16
N ASN A 222 -16.00 10.79 26.34
CA ASN A 222 -15.45 11.77 25.38
C ASN A 222 -14.50 11.10 24.37
N THR A 223 -14.97 10.00 23.74
CA THR A 223 -14.19 9.25 22.72
C THR A 223 -14.92 9.31 21.39
N TYR A 224 -14.16 9.50 20.32
CA TYR A 224 -14.63 9.49 18.94
C TYR A 224 -13.97 8.38 18.14
N TYR A 225 -14.79 7.59 17.43
CA TYR A 225 -14.33 6.61 16.48
C TYR A 225 -14.37 7.18 15.07
N VAL A 226 -13.27 7.06 14.35
CA VAL A 226 -13.11 7.62 13.01
C VAL A 226 -12.83 6.50 12.02
N PHE A 227 -13.61 6.44 10.94
CA PHE A 227 -13.43 5.47 9.87
C PHE A 227 -13.14 6.17 8.55
N CYS A 228 -12.08 5.78 7.86
CA CYS A 228 -11.73 6.32 6.54
C CYS A 228 -12.02 5.30 5.46
N SER A 229 -13.09 5.52 4.71
CA SER A 229 -13.45 4.66 3.58
C SER A 229 -14.22 5.43 2.52
N GLN A 230 -13.79 5.29 1.27
CA GLN A 230 -14.58 5.76 0.11
C GLN A 230 -15.79 4.88 -0.17
N ILE A 231 -15.79 3.65 0.34
CA ILE A 231 -16.88 2.69 0.17
C ILE A 231 -17.71 2.74 1.45
N ARG A 232 -18.95 3.18 1.32
CA ARG A 232 -19.91 3.12 2.41
C ARG A 232 -20.34 1.68 2.67
N ASN A 233 -20.62 1.36 3.94
CA ASN A 233 -21.21 0.09 4.33
C ASN A 233 -22.48 0.35 5.13
N ILE A 234 -23.61 0.27 4.45
CA ILE A 234 -24.92 0.58 5.01
C ILE A 234 -25.27 -0.30 6.23
N THR A 235 -24.77 -1.54 6.28
CA THR A 235 -24.99 -2.45 7.40
C THR A 235 -24.32 -1.90 8.67
N TYR A 236 -23.07 -1.48 8.59
CA TYR A 236 -22.36 -0.89 9.72
C TYR A 236 -22.95 0.46 10.13
N GLU A 237 -23.30 1.31 9.16
CA GLU A 237 -23.93 2.60 9.43
C GLU A 237 -25.28 2.45 10.14
N ASN A 238 -26.12 1.52 9.67
CA ASN A 238 -27.42 1.24 10.30
C ASN A 238 -27.25 0.68 11.72
N ARG A 239 -26.28 -0.21 11.93
CA ARG A 239 -25.97 -0.75 13.24
C ARG A 239 -25.60 0.37 14.24
N ILE A 240 -24.65 1.22 13.87
CA ILE A 240 -24.20 2.36 14.69
C ILE A 240 -25.38 3.29 15.02
N LYS A 241 -26.27 3.51 14.03
CA LYS A 241 -27.48 4.30 14.26
C LYS A 241 -28.47 3.66 15.21
N GLN A 242 -28.73 2.35 15.06
CA GLN A 242 -29.65 1.59 15.92
C GLN A 242 -29.15 1.52 17.38
N GLU A 243 -27.84 1.47 17.56
CA GLU A 243 -27.19 1.47 18.87
C GLU A 243 -27.05 2.87 19.48
N GLY A 244 -27.46 3.94 18.79
CA GLY A 244 -27.41 5.34 19.28
C GLY A 244 -26.02 5.95 19.33
N LEU A 245 -25.06 5.38 18.57
CA LEU A 245 -23.63 5.74 18.63
C LEU A 245 -23.21 6.83 17.63
N ASN A 246 -24.14 7.40 16.86
CA ASN A 246 -23.85 8.34 15.77
C ASN A 246 -23.02 9.55 16.19
N ASN A 247 -23.23 10.06 17.40
CA ASN A 247 -22.56 11.28 17.87
C ASN A 247 -21.07 11.02 18.19
N HIS A 248 -20.66 9.76 18.24
CA HIS A 248 -19.30 9.34 18.56
C HIS A 248 -18.57 8.71 17.37
N VAL A 249 -19.21 8.66 16.18
CA VAL A 249 -18.63 8.05 14.98
C VAL A 249 -18.56 9.04 13.83
N ILE A 250 -17.36 9.19 13.27
CA ILE A 250 -17.10 10.06 12.13
C ILE A 250 -16.68 9.18 10.94
N TYR A 251 -17.37 9.35 9.83
CA TYR A 251 -17.00 8.73 8.56
C TYR A 251 -16.29 9.74 7.68
N LEU A 252 -15.03 9.47 7.38
CA LEU A 252 -14.26 10.23 6.41
C LEU A 252 -14.41 9.56 5.04
N GLY A 253 -14.70 10.35 4.02
CA GLY A 253 -14.70 9.90 2.64
C GLY A 253 -13.28 9.76 2.09
N TYR A 254 -13.07 10.38 0.92
CA TYR A 254 -11.73 10.52 0.37
C TYR A 254 -10.90 11.50 1.21
N ILE A 255 -9.71 11.08 1.58
CA ILE A 255 -8.72 11.90 2.30
C ILE A 255 -7.42 11.91 1.48
N ASP A 256 -6.86 13.10 1.28
CA ASP A 256 -5.54 13.23 0.64
C ASP A 256 -4.46 12.64 1.56
N ASN A 257 -3.77 11.62 1.06
CA ASN A 257 -2.84 10.87 1.89
C ASN A 257 -1.64 11.69 2.36
N GLU A 258 -1.16 12.64 1.59
CA GLU A 258 0.03 13.41 1.95
C GLU A 258 -0.31 14.73 2.66
N LYS A 259 -1.50 15.28 2.42
CA LYS A 259 -1.89 16.58 2.94
C LYS A 259 -2.75 16.53 4.20
N GLU A 260 -3.56 15.47 4.35
CA GLU A 260 -4.54 15.38 5.44
C GLU A 260 -4.28 14.21 6.38
N MET A 261 -3.92 13.03 5.85
CA MET A 261 -3.69 11.84 6.66
C MET A 261 -2.66 12.01 7.80
N PRO A 262 -1.55 12.76 7.62
CA PRO A 262 -0.60 12.96 8.72
C PRO A 262 -1.24 13.59 9.95
N TYR A 263 -2.16 14.54 9.79
CA TYR A 263 -2.87 15.19 10.89
C TYR A 263 -3.87 14.26 11.57
N ILE A 264 -4.53 13.38 10.80
CA ILE A 264 -5.44 12.39 11.35
C ILE A 264 -4.68 11.41 12.24
N TYR A 265 -3.57 10.86 11.74
CA TYR A 265 -2.72 9.98 12.54
C TYR A 265 -2.17 10.70 13.78
N ARG A 266 -1.73 11.95 13.61
CA ARG A 266 -1.11 12.72 14.71
C ARG A 266 -2.08 13.04 15.85
N ASP A 267 -3.38 13.20 15.54
CA ASP A 267 -4.46 13.47 16.48
C ASP A 267 -5.13 12.21 17.02
N SER A 268 -4.78 11.03 16.47
CA SER A 268 -5.33 9.75 16.92
C SER A 268 -4.55 9.22 18.12
N ASP A 269 -5.26 8.99 19.22
CA ASP A 269 -4.71 8.31 20.41
C ASP A 269 -4.42 6.84 20.11
N ILE A 270 -5.30 6.21 19.29
CA ILE A 270 -5.19 4.81 18.87
C ILE A 270 -5.51 4.70 17.38
N VAL A 271 -4.70 3.93 16.65
CA VAL A 271 -5.00 3.50 15.28
C VAL A 271 -5.17 2.00 15.25
N ILE A 272 -6.30 1.51 14.71
CA ILE A 272 -6.64 0.08 14.67
C ILE A 272 -6.64 -0.42 13.23
N SER A 273 -5.85 -1.44 12.97
CA SER A 273 -5.78 -2.15 11.68
C SER A 273 -5.69 -3.64 11.89
N ILE A 274 -6.83 -4.33 11.93
CA ILE A 274 -6.96 -5.75 12.26
C ILE A 274 -7.56 -6.60 11.12
N PRO A 275 -7.05 -6.51 9.87
CA PRO A 275 -7.60 -7.31 8.77
C PRO A 275 -7.27 -8.80 8.94
N ASN A 276 -8.03 -9.67 8.24
CA ASN A 276 -7.74 -11.11 8.17
C ASN A 276 -6.49 -11.44 7.36
N SER A 277 -6.04 -10.53 6.52
CA SER A 277 -4.84 -10.71 5.69
C SER A 277 -4.26 -9.36 5.31
N ASP A 278 -2.95 -9.25 5.37
CA ASP A 278 -2.18 -8.12 4.88
C ASP A 278 -0.75 -8.57 4.54
N SER A 279 -0.02 -7.76 3.75
CA SER A 279 1.37 -8.06 3.37
C SER A 279 2.35 -6.96 3.75
N SER A 280 1.97 -5.70 3.54
CA SER A 280 2.79 -4.53 3.86
C SER A 280 1.89 -3.31 4.12
N PRO A 281 1.31 -3.19 5.34
CA PRO A 281 0.26 -2.23 5.67
C PRO A 281 0.81 -0.81 5.83
N ARG A 282 0.88 -0.05 4.73
CA ARG A 282 1.38 1.33 4.75
C ARG A 282 0.71 2.22 5.79
N SER A 283 -0.60 2.13 5.93
CA SER A 283 -1.35 2.92 6.91
C SER A 283 -0.90 2.68 8.35
N VAL A 284 -0.46 1.46 8.67
CA VAL A 284 0.15 1.14 9.96
C VAL A 284 1.49 1.86 10.12
N TYR A 285 2.34 1.79 9.11
CA TYR A 285 3.67 2.44 9.14
C TYR A 285 3.55 3.96 9.22
N GLU A 286 2.60 4.55 8.51
CA GLU A 286 2.28 5.98 8.55
C GLU A 286 1.81 6.42 9.95
N ALA A 287 0.92 5.64 10.57
CA ALA A 287 0.42 5.90 11.92
C ALA A 287 1.54 5.81 12.98
N MET A 288 2.38 4.76 12.91
CA MET A 288 3.55 4.61 13.78
C MET A 288 4.51 5.79 13.63
N ALA A 289 4.75 6.23 12.39
CA ALA A 289 5.64 7.36 12.13
C ALA A 289 5.10 8.68 12.67
N CYS A 290 3.77 8.84 12.73
CA CYS A 290 3.13 10.01 13.33
C CYS A 290 2.96 9.91 14.85
N GLY A 291 3.37 8.80 15.48
CA GLY A 291 3.37 8.61 16.93
C GLY A 291 2.03 8.21 17.54
N SER A 292 1.14 7.59 16.75
CA SER A 292 -0.08 6.96 17.27
C SER A 292 0.25 5.63 17.97
N ASN A 293 -0.54 5.24 18.98
CA ASN A 293 -0.54 3.86 19.45
C ASN A 293 -1.26 2.97 18.43
N VAL A 294 -0.56 2.03 17.83
CA VAL A 294 -1.11 1.22 16.74
C VAL A 294 -1.42 -0.19 17.21
N ILE A 295 -2.67 -0.64 17.01
CA ILE A 295 -3.12 -2.02 17.27
C ILE A 295 -3.29 -2.74 15.94
N VAL A 296 -2.67 -3.91 15.81
CA VAL A 296 -2.74 -4.75 14.59
C VAL A 296 -3.09 -6.19 14.93
N SER A 297 -3.70 -6.90 13.98
CA SER A 297 -3.84 -8.35 14.09
C SER A 297 -2.52 -9.07 13.92
N ASP A 298 -2.35 -10.22 14.60
CA ASP A 298 -1.17 -11.08 14.47
C ASP A 298 -1.12 -11.71 13.08
N LEU A 299 -0.32 -11.12 12.20
CA LEU A 299 -0.16 -11.53 10.82
C LEU A 299 1.32 -11.67 10.43
N PRO A 300 1.64 -12.56 9.48
CA PRO A 300 3.03 -12.86 9.09
C PRO A 300 3.87 -11.67 8.60
N TRP A 301 3.25 -10.56 8.17
CA TRP A 301 3.97 -9.36 7.73
C TRP A 301 4.76 -8.67 8.86
N ILE A 302 4.35 -8.88 10.10
CA ILE A 302 5.03 -8.33 11.29
C ILE A 302 6.44 -8.93 11.38
N GLY A 303 6.54 -10.26 11.31
CA GLY A 303 7.80 -10.99 11.29
C GLY A 303 8.77 -10.52 12.37
N ASP A 304 10.04 -10.37 11.97
CA ASP A 304 11.10 -9.86 12.84
C ASP A 304 11.24 -8.33 12.83
N LYS A 305 10.31 -7.62 12.17
CA LYS A 305 10.41 -6.16 12.00
C LYS A 305 9.99 -5.39 13.24
N PHE A 306 8.96 -5.89 13.91
CA PHE A 306 8.33 -5.20 15.03
C PHE A 306 8.10 -6.11 16.22
N THR A 307 8.22 -5.56 17.40
CA THR A 307 8.04 -6.26 18.69
C THR A 307 6.77 -5.79 19.35
N ASN A 308 5.92 -6.70 19.79
CA ASN A 308 4.72 -6.39 20.54
C ASN A 308 5.04 -5.58 21.81
N ASN A 309 4.23 -4.59 22.10
CA ASN A 309 4.36 -3.65 23.23
C ASN A 309 5.61 -2.74 23.16
N LYS A 310 6.31 -2.68 22.05
CA LYS A 310 7.49 -1.83 21.88
C LYS A 310 7.30 -0.80 20.78
N GLU A 311 6.99 -1.23 19.56
CA GLU A 311 6.71 -0.35 18.42
C GLU A 311 5.23 -0.31 18.05
N LEU A 312 4.48 -1.37 18.34
CA LEU A 312 3.05 -1.50 18.12
C LEU A 312 2.45 -2.55 19.07
N TYR A 313 1.11 -2.68 19.07
CA TYR A 313 0.40 -3.70 19.82
C TYR A 313 -0.15 -4.75 18.88
N ILE A 314 0.11 -6.03 19.18
CA ILE A 314 -0.39 -7.18 18.43
C ILE A 314 -1.52 -7.81 19.22
N VAL A 315 -2.64 -8.07 18.56
CA VAL A 315 -3.79 -8.82 19.09
C VAL A 315 -4.08 -10.02 18.21
N LYS A 316 -4.57 -11.10 18.78
CA LYS A 316 -4.95 -12.27 18.02
C LYS A 316 -6.15 -11.95 17.11
N LEU A 317 -6.19 -12.61 15.94
CA LEU A 317 -7.35 -12.52 15.06
C LEU A 317 -8.60 -13.00 15.78
N HIS A 318 -9.67 -12.19 15.69
CA HIS A 318 -11.00 -12.49 16.27
C HIS A 318 -11.01 -12.63 17.80
N ASP A 319 -10.04 -12.06 18.49
CA ASP A 319 -10.03 -11.95 19.96
C ASP A 319 -10.54 -10.56 20.37
N GLU A 320 -11.87 -10.42 20.43
CA GLU A 320 -12.54 -9.16 20.75
C GLU A 320 -12.23 -8.70 22.17
N GLU A 321 -12.06 -9.65 23.11
CA GLU A 321 -11.71 -9.33 24.50
C GLU A 321 -10.30 -8.76 24.59
N GLU A 322 -9.32 -9.36 23.91
CA GLU A 322 -7.95 -8.83 23.84
C GLU A 322 -7.93 -7.44 23.21
N LEU A 323 -8.68 -7.23 22.11
CA LEU A 323 -8.81 -5.94 21.45
C LEU A 323 -9.35 -4.87 22.40
N LEU A 324 -10.48 -5.15 23.06
CA LEU A 324 -11.09 -4.22 24.02
C LEU A 324 -10.14 -3.91 25.18
N ASN A 325 -9.55 -4.93 25.79
CA ASN A 325 -8.60 -4.78 26.89
C ASN A 325 -7.38 -3.93 26.47
N ARG A 326 -6.89 -4.09 25.24
CA ARG A 326 -5.80 -3.29 24.72
C ARG A 326 -6.18 -1.83 24.57
N ILE A 327 -7.35 -1.54 24.01
CA ILE A 327 -7.88 -0.18 23.88
C ILE A 327 -7.97 0.48 25.25
N MET A 328 -8.59 -0.20 26.23
CA MET A 328 -8.76 0.31 27.61
C MET A 328 -7.44 0.60 28.31
N ASN A 329 -6.44 -0.27 28.15
CA ASN A 329 -5.12 -0.08 28.73
C ASN A 329 -4.39 1.16 28.14
N ILE A 330 -4.53 1.39 26.85
CA ILE A 330 -3.95 2.58 26.20
C ILE A 330 -4.69 3.84 26.67
N LEU A 331 -6.01 3.87 26.67
CA LEU A 331 -6.81 5.02 27.07
C LEU A 331 -6.60 5.40 28.54
N SER A 332 -6.35 4.42 29.41
CA SER A 332 -6.03 4.64 30.82
C SER A 332 -4.59 5.10 31.10
N GLY A 333 -3.73 5.11 30.08
CA GLY A 333 -2.30 5.40 30.22
C GLY A 333 -1.49 4.28 30.90
N ARG A 334 -2.05 3.08 31.07
CA ARG A 334 -1.32 1.92 31.64
C ARG A 334 -0.24 1.40 30.71
N THR A 335 -0.42 1.58 29.40
CA THR A 335 0.55 1.19 28.37
C THR A 335 0.65 2.30 27.34
N GLU A 336 1.87 2.60 26.91
CA GLU A 336 2.14 3.59 25.87
C GLU A 336 3.35 3.13 25.06
N ILE A 337 3.24 3.28 23.73
CA ILE A 337 4.36 3.07 22.83
C ILE A 337 5.25 4.31 22.84
N ASN A 338 6.56 4.10 22.94
CA ASN A 338 7.49 5.21 22.76
C ASN A 338 7.51 5.62 21.28
N ALA A 339 6.90 6.76 21.00
CA ALA A 339 6.73 7.28 19.65
C ALA A 339 8.07 7.48 18.91
N GLU A 340 9.15 7.87 19.61
CA GLU A 340 10.48 8.03 19.00
C GLU A 340 11.07 6.68 18.60
N ILE A 341 10.90 5.65 19.40
CA ILE A 341 11.36 4.30 19.08
C ILE A 341 10.61 3.79 17.84
N ALA A 342 9.28 3.92 17.82
CA ALA A 342 8.46 3.52 16.69
C ALA A 342 8.83 4.29 15.39
N PHE A 343 8.96 5.62 15.47
CA PHE A 343 9.38 6.45 14.34
C PHE A 343 10.76 6.08 13.83
N ASN A 344 11.74 5.92 14.71
CA ASN A 344 13.11 5.57 14.31
C ASN A 344 13.18 4.18 13.68
N GLY A 345 12.42 3.21 14.18
CA GLY A 345 12.27 1.90 13.58
C GLY A 345 11.75 2.00 12.13
N ILE A 346 10.64 2.71 11.94
CA ILE A 346 10.07 2.95 10.60
C ILE A 346 11.07 3.65 9.67
N LYS A 347 11.71 4.72 10.13
CA LYS A 347 12.66 5.50 9.32
C LYS A 347 13.86 4.67 8.86
N GLN A 348 14.33 3.73 9.67
CA GLN A 348 15.49 2.89 9.36
C GLN A 348 15.18 1.80 8.35
N ILE A 349 13.96 1.26 8.30
CA ILE A 349 13.64 0.07 7.49
C ILE A 349 12.62 0.34 6.39
N LEU A 350 11.73 1.33 6.54
CA LEU A 350 10.57 1.58 5.69
C LEU A 350 10.50 2.99 5.10
N ASP A 351 11.55 3.81 5.22
CA ASP A 351 11.59 5.07 4.46
C ASP A 351 11.67 4.77 2.96
N TYR A 352 10.83 5.43 2.15
CA TYR A 352 10.74 5.17 0.71
C TYR A 352 12.09 5.31 -0.02
N ARG A 353 13.01 6.11 0.49
CA ARG A 353 14.36 6.29 -0.07
C ARG A 353 15.21 5.02 0.01
N ILE A 354 14.94 4.15 0.97
CA ILE A 354 15.57 2.83 1.07
C ILE A 354 15.06 1.93 -0.06
N SER A 355 13.76 1.92 -0.26
CA SER A 355 13.09 1.16 -1.33
C SER A 355 13.53 1.63 -2.71
N GLU A 356 13.63 2.96 -2.91
CA GLU A 356 14.19 3.55 -4.12
C GLU A 356 15.60 3.04 -4.43
N LYS A 357 16.51 3.07 -3.44
CA LYS A 357 17.89 2.60 -3.61
C LYS A 357 17.95 1.13 -4.00
N LYS A 358 17.15 0.27 -3.34
CA LYS A 358 17.05 -1.16 -3.66
C LYS A 358 16.55 -1.36 -5.09
N LEU A 359 15.47 -0.68 -5.48
CA LEU A 359 14.89 -0.79 -6.82
C LEU A 359 15.83 -0.32 -7.91
N ARG A 360 16.52 0.81 -7.72
CA ARG A 360 17.55 1.31 -8.63
C ARG A 360 18.72 0.34 -8.82
N LYS A 361 19.12 -0.36 -7.75
CA LYS A 361 20.18 -1.39 -7.81
C LYS A 361 19.77 -2.55 -8.72
N ILE A 362 18.54 -3.05 -8.59
CA ILE A 362 18.00 -4.11 -9.46
C ILE A 362 17.97 -3.63 -10.92
N TYR A 363 17.41 -2.46 -11.17
CA TYR A 363 17.32 -1.91 -12.51
C TYR A 363 18.69 -1.76 -13.17
N THR A 364 19.66 -1.21 -12.45
CA THR A 364 21.03 -1.06 -12.95
C THR A 364 21.68 -2.40 -13.29
N LYS A 365 21.49 -3.43 -12.44
CA LYS A 365 21.99 -4.79 -12.67
C LYS A 365 21.41 -5.39 -13.96
N ILE A 366 20.10 -5.23 -14.18
CA ILE A 366 19.41 -5.76 -15.36
C ILE A 366 19.85 -5.05 -16.64
N ILE A 367 19.99 -3.71 -16.60
CA ILE A 367 20.41 -2.91 -17.75
C ILE A 367 21.84 -3.26 -18.17
N ARG A 368 22.77 -3.40 -17.24
CA ARG A 368 24.17 -3.77 -17.52
C ARG A 368 24.29 -5.14 -18.17
N ARG A 369 23.61 -6.16 -17.65
CA ARG A 369 23.65 -7.54 -18.21
C ARG A 369 23.19 -7.60 -19.67
N LYS A 370 22.35 -6.68 -20.14
CA LYS A 370 21.94 -6.62 -21.55
C LYS A 370 23.04 -6.03 -22.43
N ASN A 371 23.79 -5.08 -21.93
CA ASN A 371 24.88 -4.47 -22.69
C ASN A 371 26.04 -5.47 -22.88
N ASP A 372 26.37 -6.26 -21.87
CA ASP A 372 27.42 -7.29 -21.93
C ASP A 372 27.09 -8.40 -22.94
N LYS A 373 25.77 -8.76 -23.11
CA LYS A 373 25.35 -9.75 -24.11
C LYS A 373 25.26 -9.21 -25.57
N ARG A 374 25.41 -7.91 -25.78
CA ARG A 374 25.46 -7.29 -27.12
C ARG A 374 26.87 -7.12 -27.64
N LEU A 375 27.88 -7.44 -26.83
CA LEU A 375 29.31 -7.41 -27.18
C LEU A 375 29.85 -8.77 -27.66
N PHE A 376 28.98 -9.77 -27.76
CA PHE A 376 29.20 -11.08 -28.36
C PHE A 376 28.08 -11.37 -29.35
#